data_cb23e631b81c12f227434223f4391cc7
#
_entry.id   cb23e631b81c12f227434223f4391cc7
#
_cell.length_a   1.000
_cell.length_b   1.000
_cell.length_c   1.000
_cell.angle_alpha   90.00
_cell.angle_beta   90.00
_cell.angle_gamma   90.00
#
_symmetry.space_group_name_H-M   'P 1'
#
loop_
_entity.id
_entity.type
_entity.pdbx_description
1 polymer ?
#
loop_
_entity_poly.entity_id
_entity_poly.type
_entity_poly.pdbx_seq_one_letter_code
_entity_poly.pdbx_strand_id
1 'polypeptide(L)'
;ILCLFFLCLFSTKISTQTTYFLSSISGSDNNDGLSTLSPWKTLDKINNTPLFPGDKIMFCSGQTFTGTLVIDGSGTEMDPIIIDIYGGSDRAVINGENNLCCIYLDNKQGIEIHNLELINDGGTNPNVNATQKRLGIYATAYWGIKKHLVFKNLYIHSIYPNNYQSSSEQILYAGTGIEITGFGGNTSSF
;
A
#
# COMPACT_ATOMS: atom_id res chain seq x y z
N ILE A 1 37.88 -44.39 15.03
CA ILE A 1 36.67 -43.56 15.27
C ILE A 1 36.67 -42.49 14.19
N LEU A 2 35.80 -42.68 13.15
CA LEU A 2 35.66 -41.75 12.01
C LEU A 2 34.57 -40.74 12.40
N CYS A 3 34.96 -39.48 12.69
CA CYS A 3 34.01 -38.41 12.97
C CYS A 3 33.51 -37.82 11.65
N LEU A 4 32.27 -38.16 11.28
CA LEU A 4 31.62 -37.61 10.11
C LEU A 4 31.16 -36.17 10.44
N PHE A 5 31.85 -35.17 9.90
CA PHE A 5 31.42 -33.79 9.96
C PHE A 5 30.24 -33.61 8.98
N PHE A 6 29.02 -33.48 9.51
CA PHE A 6 27.81 -33.12 8.74
C PHE A 6 27.85 -31.62 8.47
N LEU A 7 28.34 -31.25 7.28
CA LEU A 7 28.32 -29.86 6.80
C LEU A 7 26.87 -29.50 6.42
N CYS A 8 26.16 -28.87 7.32
CA CYS A 8 24.83 -28.34 7.06
C CYS A 8 24.95 -27.12 6.11
N LEU A 9 24.76 -27.35 4.82
CA LEU A 9 24.68 -26.28 3.83
C LEU A 9 23.37 -25.51 4.06
N PHE A 10 23.43 -24.40 4.79
CA PHE A 10 22.36 -23.40 4.81
C PHE A 10 22.30 -22.76 3.42
N SER A 11 21.38 -23.21 2.59
CA SER A 11 21.03 -22.52 1.35
C SER A 11 20.34 -21.21 1.73
N THR A 12 21.10 -20.12 1.81
CA THR A 12 20.54 -18.79 1.87
C THR A 12 19.88 -18.52 0.53
N LYS A 13 18.55 -18.49 0.50
CA LYS A 13 17.82 -17.94 -0.65
C LYS A 13 18.18 -16.46 -0.74
N ILE A 14 19.03 -16.12 -1.70
CA ILE A 14 19.24 -14.72 -2.11
C ILE A 14 17.93 -14.32 -2.78
N SER A 15 17.07 -13.59 -2.07
CA SER A 15 15.95 -12.91 -2.69
C SER A 15 16.54 -11.76 -3.50
N THR A 16 16.44 -11.81 -4.81
CA THR A 16 16.79 -10.67 -5.66
C THR A 16 15.70 -9.63 -5.50
N GLN A 17 16.05 -8.44 -5.01
CA GLN A 17 15.16 -7.30 -4.93
C GLN A 17 14.64 -6.94 -6.32
N THR A 18 13.33 -6.83 -6.47
CA THR A 18 12.69 -6.46 -7.73
C THR A 18 12.14 -5.04 -7.64
N THR A 19 12.28 -4.27 -8.71
CA THR A 19 11.64 -2.96 -8.83
C THR A 19 10.57 -3.01 -9.90
N TYR A 20 9.33 -2.72 -9.52
CA TYR A 20 8.19 -2.63 -10.40
C TYR A 20 7.86 -1.17 -10.71
N PHE A 21 7.64 -0.86 -11.98
CA PHE A 21 7.32 0.47 -12.46
C PHE A 21 5.89 0.55 -12.94
N LEU A 22 5.18 1.62 -12.56
CA LEU A 22 3.81 1.87 -12.99
C LEU A 22 3.70 3.25 -13.65
N SER A 23 2.96 3.30 -14.77
CA SER A 23 2.58 4.54 -15.44
C SER A 23 1.13 4.42 -15.92
N SER A 24 0.24 5.23 -15.39
CA SER A 24 -1.18 5.21 -15.76
C SER A 24 -1.41 5.73 -17.19
N ILE A 25 -0.47 6.50 -17.74
CA ILE A 25 -0.55 7.11 -19.06
C ILE A 25 0.07 6.19 -20.13
N SER A 26 1.32 5.76 -19.92
CA SER A 26 2.10 5.02 -20.94
C SER A 26 2.24 3.52 -20.63
N GLY A 27 1.75 3.06 -19.47
CA GLY A 27 1.84 1.67 -19.07
C GLY A 27 0.86 0.73 -19.77
N SER A 28 1.15 -0.55 -19.65
CA SER A 28 0.26 -1.65 -20.07
C SER A 28 0.43 -2.83 -19.12
N ASP A 29 -0.66 -3.44 -18.69
CA ASP A 29 -0.62 -4.61 -17.80
C ASP A 29 -0.15 -5.89 -18.50
N ASN A 30 0.07 -5.81 -19.83
CA ASN A 30 0.73 -6.85 -20.61
C ASN A 30 2.27 -6.73 -20.57
N ASN A 31 2.81 -5.63 -20.07
CA ASN A 31 4.25 -5.42 -19.89
C ASN A 31 4.78 -6.28 -18.72
N ASP A 32 6.10 -6.36 -18.60
CA ASP A 32 6.76 -7.04 -17.48
C ASP A 32 6.83 -6.16 -16.20
N GLY A 33 6.69 -4.84 -16.33
CA GLY A 33 6.76 -3.89 -15.24
C GLY A 33 8.16 -3.65 -14.68
N LEU A 34 9.19 -4.21 -15.29
CA LEU A 34 10.56 -4.24 -14.74
C LEU A 34 11.44 -3.07 -15.17
N SER A 35 10.91 -2.17 -16.00
CA SER A 35 11.63 -0.97 -16.43
C SER A 35 10.70 0.20 -16.66
N THR A 36 11.27 1.41 -16.69
CA THR A 36 10.53 2.63 -17.04
C THR A 36 10.06 2.67 -18.49
N LEU A 37 10.57 1.78 -19.35
CA LEU A 37 10.15 1.65 -20.75
C LEU A 37 9.02 0.63 -20.95
N SER A 38 8.83 -0.27 -20.00
CA SER A 38 7.78 -1.28 -20.02
C SER A 38 6.97 -1.31 -18.70
N PRO A 39 6.43 -0.15 -18.24
CA PRO A 39 5.73 -0.08 -16.97
C PRO A 39 4.35 -0.76 -17.04
N TRP A 40 3.84 -1.19 -15.91
CA TRP A 40 2.44 -1.59 -15.77
C TRP A 40 1.53 -0.36 -15.75
N LYS A 41 0.23 -0.57 -15.95
CA LYS A 41 -0.73 0.53 -16.06
C LYS A 41 -1.56 0.72 -14.79
N THR A 42 -2.04 -0.35 -14.18
CA THR A 42 -3.08 -0.29 -13.17
C THR A 42 -2.60 -0.77 -11.80
N LEU A 43 -3.32 -0.36 -10.74
CA LEU A 43 -3.13 -0.90 -9.40
C LEU A 43 -3.46 -2.39 -9.34
N ASP A 44 -4.45 -2.85 -10.12
CA ASP A 44 -4.83 -4.27 -10.14
C ASP A 44 -3.66 -5.18 -10.49
N LYS A 45 -2.78 -4.73 -11.37
CA LYS A 45 -1.61 -5.53 -11.76
C LYS A 45 -0.65 -5.73 -10.60
N ILE A 46 -0.32 -4.67 -9.87
CA ILE A 46 0.58 -4.77 -8.71
C ILE A 46 -0.12 -5.43 -7.51
N ASN A 47 -1.41 -5.22 -7.32
CA ASN A 47 -2.20 -5.83 -6.24
C ASN A 47 -2.20 -7.37 -6.31
N ASN A 48 -2.06 -7.93 -7.52
CA ASN A 48 -1.99 -9.38 -7.77
C ASN A 48 -0.56 -9.90 -7.92
N THR A 49 0.45 -9.11 -7.52
CA THR A 49 1.86 -9.48 -7.61
C THR A 49 2.41 -9.73 -6.21
N PRO A 50 2.85 -10.95 -5.89
CA PRO A 50 3.51 -11.23 -4.62
C PRO A 50 4.79 -10.40 -4.47
N LEU A 51 4.94 -9.74 -3.32
CA LEU A 51 6.09 -8.90 -3.00
C LEU A 51 6.94 -9.55 -1.92
N PHE A 52 8.24 -9.35 -2.03
CA PHE A 52 9.24 -9.90 -1.13
C PHE A 52 10.04 -8.78 -0.44
N PRO A 53 10.74 -9.08 0.67
CA PRO A 53 11.59 -8.09 1.34
C PRO A 53 12.59 -7.44 0.37
N GLY A 54 12.62 -6.11 0.39
CA GLY A 54 13.46 -5.27 -0.46
C GLY A 54 12.86 -4.89 -1.81
N ASP A 55 11.71 -5.44 -2.20
CA ASP A 55 11.05 -5.05 -3.45
C ASP A 55 10.61 -3.58 -3.43
N LYS A 56 10.51 -3.00 -4.62
CA LYS A 56 10.09 -1.60 -4.80
C LYS A 56 8.94 -1.49 -5.77
N ILE A 57 8.00 -0.62 -5.45
CA ILE A 57 6.91 -0.20 -6.32
C ILE A 57 7.11 1.27 -6.63
N MET A 58 7.35 1.59 -7.90
CA MET A 58 7.68 2.93 -8.35
C MET A 58 6.57 3.48 -9.24
N PHE A 59 5.90 4.51 -8.76
CA PHE A 59 4.83 5.20 -9.50
C PHE A 59 5.40 6.37 -10.32
N CYS A 60 4.96 6.52 -11.56
CA CYS A 60 5.38 7.66 -12.38
C CYS A 60 4.90 8.97 -11.77
N SER A 61 5.85 9.88 -11.54
CA SER A 61 5.63 11.20 -10.94
C SER A 61 4.51 11.99 -11.63
N GLY A 62 3.66 12.66 -10.86
CA GLY A 62 2.59 13.53 -11.36
C GLY A 62 1.41 12.80 -12.01
N GLN A 63 1.37 11.48 -11.98
CA GLN A 63 0.28 10.70 -12.57
C GLN A 63 -0.72 10.24 -11.50
N THR A 64 -1.98 10.03 -11.91
CA THR A 64 -3.04 9.52 -11.04
C THR A 64 -3.33 8.05 -11.33
N PHE A 65 -3.41 7.27 -10.26
CA PHE A 65 -3.81 5.87 -10.27
C PHE A 65 -5.09 5.73 -9.45
N THR A 66 -6.08 5.01 -9.98
CA THR A 66 -7.41 4.88 -9.37
C THR A 66 -7.62 3.51 -8.73
N GLY A 67 -8.35 3.50 -7.63
CA GLY A 67 -8.63 2.31 -6.85
C GLY A 67 -7.84 2.23 -5.55
N THR A 68 -7.84 1.07 -4.91
CA THR A 68 -7.07 0.79 -3.70
C THR A 68 -5.77 0.07 -4.05
N LEU A 69 -4.63 0.60 -3.60
CA LEU A 69 -3.37 -0.14 -3.61
C LEU A 69 -3.36 -1.13 -2.44
N VAL A 70 -3.30 -2.41 -2.74
CA VAL A 70 -3.20 -3.51 -1.77
C VAL A 70 -1.80 -4.10 -1.83
N ILE A 71 -1.11 -4.16 -0.70
CA ILE A 71 0.25 -4.71 -0.66
C ILE A 71 0.18 -6.20 -0.33
N ASP A 72 0.55 -7.06 -1.29
CA ASP A 72 0.63 -8.51 -1.09
C ASP A 72 2.06 -8.96 -0.76
N GLY A 73 2.53 -8.59 0.41
CA GLY A 73 3.86 -8.93 0.91
C GLY A 73 4.19 -8.23 2.21
N SER A 74 5.27 -8.62 2.81
CA SER A 74 5.87 -7.94 3.96
C SER A 74 7.37 -7.88 3.78
N GLY A 75 7.94 -6.75 4.13
CA GLY A 75 9.38 -6.59 4.24
C GLY A 75 9.89 -6.82 5.66
N THR A 76 11.10 -6.40 5.88
CA THR A 76 11.75 -6.31 7.18
C THR A 76 12.22 -4.88 7.43
N GLU A 77 12.73 -4.59 8.61
CA GLU A 77 13.37 -3.30 8.90
C GLU A 77 14.63 -3.07 8.07
N MET A 78 15.37 -4.15 7.75
CA MET A 78 16.59 -4.08 6.95
C MET A 78 16.34 -4.09 5.45
N ASP A 79 15.27 -4.77 5.03
CA ASP A 79 14.85 -4.90 3.63
C ASP A 79 13.35 -4.58 3.52
N PRO A 80 12.94 -3.31 3.69
CA PRO A 80 11.53 -2.93 3.56
C PRO A 80 11.05 -3.02 2.12
N ILE A 81 9.77 -3.26 1.93
CA ILE A 81 9.09 -2.99 0.65
C ILE A 81 8.89 -1.48 0.57
N ILE A 82 9.40 -0.87 -0.49
CA ILE A 82 9.36 0.59 -0.66
C ILE A 82 8.36 0.95 -1.76
N ILE A 83 7.45 1.85 -1.44
CA ILE A 83 6.53 2.46 -2.38
C ILE A 83 6.96 3.91 -2.55
N ASP A 84 7.31 4.32 -3.78
CA ASP A 84 7.84 5.66 -4.06
C ASP A 84 7.52 6.08 -5.50
N ILE A 85 8.08 7.20 -5.96
CA ILE A 85 7.91 7.76 -7.29
C ILE A 85 9.18 7.65 -8.13
N TYR A 86 9.03 7.76 -9.45
CA TYR A 86 10.12 7.90 -10.40
C TYR A 86 9.79 8.93 -11.48
N GLY A 87 10.82 9.42 -12.18
CA GLY A 87 10.66 10.26 -13.36
C GLY A 87 10.42 11.75 -13.11
N GLY A 88 10.38 12.17 -11.85
CA GLY A 88 10.19 13.57 -11.48
C GLY A 88 10.08 13.76 -9.97
N SER A 89 9.64 14.94 -9.54
CA SER A 89 9.49 15.32 -8.13
C SER A 89 8.04 15.50 -7.67
N ASP A 90 7.09 15.53 -8.62
CA ASP A 90 5.68 15.69 -8.31
C ASP A 90 5.13 14.39 -7.74
N ARG A 91 4.30 14.47 -6.73
CA ARG A 91 3.68 13.28 -6.13
C ARG A 91 2.85 12.52 -7.15
N ALA A 92 2.95 11.20 -7.13
CA ALA A 92 1.94 10.38 -7.78
C ALA A 92 0.69 10.33 -6.89
N VAL A 93 -0.48 10.42 -7.52
CA VAL A 93 -1.77 10.44 -6.83
C VAL A 93 -2.37 9.05 -6.80
N ILE A 94 -2.75 8.56 -5.63
CA ILE A 94 -3.65 7.42 -5.49
C ILE A 94 -5.03 7.96 -5.16
N ASN A 95 -5.96 7.82 -6.10
CA ASN A 95 -7.36 8.19 -5.91
C ASN A 95 -8.18 6.95 -5.54
N GLY A 96 -8.65 6.91 -4.31
CA GLY A 96 -9.43 5.77 -3.79
C GLY A 96 -10.75 5.52 -4.49
N GLU A 97 -11.27 6.49 -5.26
CA GLU A 97 -12.51 6.37 -6.06
C GLU A 97 -13.69 5.78 -5.28
N ASN A 98 -13.92 6.30 -4.08
CA ASN A 98 -15.00 5.84 -3.21
C ASN A 98 -14.79 4.42 -2.61
N ASN A 99 -13.62 3.82 -2.72
CA ASN A 99 -13.27 2.63 -1.97
C ASN A 99 -13.03 2.95 -0.48
N LEU A 100 -12.94 1.94 0.35
CA LEU A 100 -12.68 2.12 1.79
C LEU A 100 -11.41 2.96 2.04
N CYS A 101 -10.33 2.71 1.30
CA CYS A 101 -9.05 3.40 1.46
C CYS A 101 -8.27 3.50 0.13
N CYS A 102 -7.31 4.43 0.09
CA CYS A 102 -6.36 4.51 -1.02
C CYS A 102 -5.31 3.40 -0.94
N ILE A 103 -4.79 3.12 0.26
CA ILE A 103 -3.78 2.07 0.49
C ILE A 103 -4.22 1.17 1.63
N TYR A 104 -4.16 -0.14 1.39
CA TYR A 104 -4.51 -1.17 2.37
C TYR A 104 -3.32 -2.05 2.73
N LEU A 105 -2.99 -2.09 4.02
CA LEU A 105 -1.91 -2.88 4.60
C LEU A 105 -2.50 -3.90 5.57
N ASP A 106 -3.00 -5.01 5.02
CA ASP A 106 -3.64 -6.05 5.83
C ASP A 106 -2.61 -6.95 6.52
N ASN A 107 -2.42 -6.73 7.81
CA ASN A 107 -1.51 -7.52 8.64
C ASN A 107 -0.04 -7.49 8.13
N LYS A 108 0.41 -6.37 7.54
CA LYS A 108 1.73 -6.21 6.91
C LYS A 108 2.71 -5.50 7.83
N GLN A 109 4.00 -5.68 7.55
CA GLN A 109 5.13 -5.00 8.21
C GLN A 109 6.28 -4.75 7.23
N GLY A 110 7.28 -3.95 7.64
CA GLY A 110 8.42 -3.65 6.79
C GLY A 110 8.01 -2.90 5.53
N ILE A 111 7.15 -1.89 5.65
CA ILE A 111 6.61 -1.12 4.52
C ILE A 111 7.01 0.34 4.68
N GLU A 112 7.54 0.92 3.61
CA GLU A 112 7.80 2.35 3.51
C GLU A 112 7.02 2.96 2.35
N ILE A 113 6.28 4.04 2.61
CA ILE A 113 5.46 4.75 1.61
C ILE A 113 5.91 6.20 1.57
N HIS A 114 6.40 6.62 0.40
CA HIS A 114 7.03 7.92 0.22
C HIS A 114 6.40 8.69 -0.95
N ASN A 115 6.41 10.02 -0.83
CA ASN A 115 6.18 10.96 -1.94
C ASN A 115 4.87 10.77 -2.71
N LEU A 116 3.82 10.29 -2.05
CA LEU A 116 2.50 10.11 -2.65
C LEU A 116 1.51 11.18 -2.19
N GLU A 117 0.53 11.43 -3.04
CA GLU A 117 -0.70 12.15 -2.72
C GLU A 117 -1.85 11.15 -2.67
N LEU A 118 -2.67 11.22 -1.61
CA LEU A 118 -3.80 10.33 -1.40
C LEU A 118 -5.08 11.13 -1.32
N ILE A 119 -6.04 10.82 -2.19
CA ILE A 119 -7.37 11.42 -2.21
C ILE A 119 -8.43 10.32 -2.26
N ASN A 120 -9.54 10.51 -1.56
CA ASN A 120 -10.62 9.54 -1.53
C ASN A 120 -11.95 10.22 -1.24
N ASP A 121 -12.52 10.83 -2.26
CA ASP A 121 -13.82 11.47 -2.18
C ASP A 121 -14.92 10.45 -2.46
N GLY A 122 -15.75 10.19 -1.46
CA GLY A 122 -16.91 9.31 -1.56
C GLY A 122 -18.00 9.81 -2.51
N GLY A 123 -17.91 11.08 -2.93
CA GLY A 123 -18.90 11.70 -3.80
C GLY A 123 -20.26 11.91 -3.13
N THR A 124 -21.23 12.31 -3.92
CA THR A 124 -22.59 12.64 -3.45
C THR A 124 -23.64 11.58 -3.81
N ASN A 125 -23.24 10.40 -4.30
CA ASN A 125 -24.20 9.38 -4.72
C ASN A 125 -24.85 8.71 -3.50
N PRO A 126 -26.16 8.93 -3.26
CA PRO A 126 -26.86 8.39 -2.10
C PRO A 126 -27.06 6.87 -2.14
N ASN A 127 -26.82 6.23 -3.27
CA ASN A 127 -27.06 4.81 -3.46
C ASN A 127 -25.85 3.91 -3.20
N VAL A 128 -24.67 4.50 -2.94
CA VAL A 128 -23.46 3.75 -2.62
C VAL A 128 -23.30 3.81 -1.10
N ASN A 129 -23.52 2.71 -0.44
CA ASN A 129 -23.36 2.48 1.02
C ASN A 129 -22.93 3.71 1.83
N ALA A 130 -23.89 4.57 2.13
CA ALA A 130 -23.70 5.87 2.80
C ALA A 130 -23.04 5.76 4.20
N THR A 131 -22.73 4.55 4.63
CA THR A 131 -22.34 4.21 6.00
C THR A 131 -20.85 3.91 6.15
N GLN A 132 -20.06 4.06 5.08
CA GLN A 132 -18.65 3.66 5.16
C GLN A 132 -17.73 4.88 5.26
N LYS A 133 -16.86 4.85 6.28
CA LYS A 133 -15.73 5.77 6.38
C LYS A 133 -14.83 5.67 5.14
N ARG A 134 -14.10 6.74 4.88
CA ARG A 134 -13.06 6.78 3.84
C ARG A 134 -11.73 7.07 4.49
N LEU A 135 -10.70 6.40 4.01
CA LEU A 135 -9.36 6.45 4.57
C LEU A 135 -8.33 6.76 3.47
N GLY A 136 -7.27 7.44 3.84
CA GLY A 136 -6.08 7.50 3.00
C GLY A 136 -5.33 6.17 3.10
N ILE A 137 -4.80 5.84 4.27
CA ILE A 137 -4.13 4.56 4.55
C ILE A 137 -4.91 3.81 5.62
N TYR A 138 -5.14 2.53 5.39
CA TYR A 138 -5.68 1.61 6.37
C TYR A 138 -4.70 0.48 6.63
N ALA A 139 -4.15 0.42 7.86
CA ALA A 139 -3.23 -0.63 8.28
C ALA A 139 -3.85 -1.44 9.43
N THR A 140 -3.80 -2.76 9.32
CA THR A 140 -4.35 -3.68 10.32
C THR A 140 -3.27 -4.60 10.90
N ALA A 141 -3.43 -4.98 12.16
CA ALA A 141 -2.64 -6.02 12.82
C ALA A 141 -3.56 -7.00 13.53
N TYR A 142 -3.64 -8.22 13.03
CA TYR A 142 -4.44 -9.30 13.64
C TYR A 142 -3.61 -10.22 14.52
N TRP A 143 -2.33 -10.44 14.14
CA TRP A 143 -1.47 -11.41 14.82
C TRP A 143 -0.06 -10.85 15.00
N GLY A 144 0.44 -10.92 16.23
CA GLY A 144 1.79 -10.52 16.57
C GLY A 144 2.05 -9.01 16.44
N ILE A 145 3.28 -8.62 16.69
CA ILE A 145 3.75 -7.23 16.59
C ILE A 145 4.12 -6.95 15.13
N LYS A 146 3.57 -5.89 14.57
CA LYS A 146 3.98 -5.37 13.25
C LYS A 146 5.03 -4.28 13.45
N LYS A 147 6.11 -4.37 12.71
CA LYS A 147 7.25 -3.46 12.84
C LYS A 147 7.52 -2.75 11.52
N HIS A 148 8.10 -1.56 11.63
CA HIS A 148 8.61 -0.79 10.52
C HIS A 148 7.54 -0.45 9.47
N LEU A 149 6.61 0.42 9.86
CA LEU A 149 5.73 1.14 8.93
C LEU A 149 6.20 2.59 8.89
N VAL A 150 6.69 3.04 7.74
CA VAL A 150 7.21 4.40 7.53
C VAL A 150 6.37 5.12 6.48
N PHE A 151 5.82 6.26 6.87
CA PHE A 151 5.06 7.15 6.00
C PHE A 151 5.79 8.49 5.90
N LYS A 152 6.32 8.83 4.73
CA LYS A 152 7.19 9.98 4.54
C LYS A 152 6.74 10.86 3.37
N ASN A 153 6.68 12.17 3.61
CA ASN A 153 6.34 13.16 2.59
C ASN A 153 5.03 12.86 1.86
N LEU A 154 4.00 12.44 2.59
CA LEU A 154 2.67 12.20 2.05
C LEU A 154 1.83 13.48 2.10
N TYR A 155 0.99 13.68 1.09
CA TYR A 155 -0.06 14.69 1.09
C TYR A 155 -1.42 13.99 1.05
N ILE A 156 -2.09 13.91 2.20
CA ILE A 156 -3.37 13.21 2.35
C ILE A 156 -4.45 14.25 2.56
N HIS A 157 -5.37 14.34 1.61
CA HIS A 157 -6.45 15.33 1.66
C HIS A 157 -7.68 14.84 0.89
N SER A 158 -8.77 15.61 0.96
CA SER A 158 -10.04 15.27 0.28
C SER A 158 -10.48 13.82 0.57
N ILE A 159 -10.34 13.42 1.83
CA ILE A 159 -10.82 12.13 2.31
C ILE A 159 -12.22 12.36 2.89
N TYR A 160 -13.24 12.17 2.07
CA TYR A 160 -14.61 12.46 2.43
C TYR A 160 -15.46 11.20 2.42
N PRO A 161 -16.21 10.93 3.50
CA PRO A 161 -17.18 9.82 3.52
C PRO A 161 -18.29 10.09 2.50
N ASN A 162 -18.88 9.04 1.99
CA ASN A 162 -20.05 9.18 1.14
C ASN A 162 -21.25 9.65 1.99
N ASN A 163 -21.95 10.68 1.48
CA ASN A 163 -23.24 11.16 1.98
C ASN A 163 -23.24 11.65 3.45
N TYR A 164 -22.71 12.84 3.65
CA TYR A 164 -22.83 13.59 4.89
C TYR A 164 -24.27 14.14 5.04
N GLN A 165 -25.16 13.46 5.72
CA GLN A 165 -26.57 13.88 5.85
C GLN A 165 -27.15 13.92 7.27
N SER A 166 -26.45 13.62 8.35
CA SER A 166 -27.02 13.80 9.68
C SER A 166 -26.01 14.22 10.74
N SER A 167 -26.42 15.18 11.54
CA SER A 167 -25.63 15.74 12.64
C SER A 167 -25.42 14.79 13.83
N SER A 168 -26.17 13.70 13.90
CA SER A 168 -26.11 12.72 15.00
C SER A 168 -25.19 11.52 14.69
N GLU A 169 -24.79 11.31 13.43
CA GLU A 169 -24.00 10.17 12.99
C GLU A 169 -22.60 10.55 12.48
N GLN A 170 -22.19 11.79 12.68
CA GLN A 170 -20.94 12.35 12.17
C GLN A 170 -19.68 11.56 12.55
N ILE A 171 -19.69 10.86 13.68
CA ILE A 171 -18.53 10.11 14.17
C ILE A 171 -18.34 8.78 13.43
N LEU A 172 -19.40 8.21 12.86
CA LEU A 172 -19.37 6.92 12.19
C LEU A 172 -18.85 7.01 10.73
N TYR A 173 -18.85 8.22 10.15
CA TYR A 173 -18.57 8.45 8.72
C TYR A 173 -17.46 9.46 8.48
N ALA A 174 -16.48 9.52 9.36
CA ALA A 174 -15.37 10.44 9.23
C ALA A 174 -14.42 10.03 8.09
N GLY A 175 -13.90 11.03 7.39
CA GLY A 175 -12.71 10.87 6.56
C GLY A 175 -11.47 10.86 7.47
N THR A 176 -10.63 9.85 7.33
CA THR A 176 -9.41 9.70 8.13
C THR A 176 -8.19 9.58 7.23
N GLY A 177 -7.16 10.38 7.48
CA GLY A 177 -5.94 10.31 6.68
C GLY A 177 -5.23 8.96 6.82
N ILE A 178 -4.93 8.54 8.04
CA ILE A 178 -4.28 7.26 8.33
C ILE A 178 -4.99 6.60 9.52
N GLU A 179 -5.41 5.37 9.36
CA GLU A 179 -5.95 4.54 10.43
C GLU A 179 -5.09 3.30 10.61
N ILE A 180 -4.62 3.10 11.83
CA ILE A 180 -3.84 1.93 12.22
C ILE A 180 -4.61 1.21 13.33
N THR A 181 -5.02 -0.03 13.10
CA THR A 181 -5.88 -0.77 14.02
C THR A 181 -5.30 -2.14 14.36
N GLY A 182 -5.12 -2.39 15.66
CA GLY A 182 -4.82 -3.72 16.18
C GLY A 182 -6.11 -4.48 16.52
N PHE A 183 -6.21 -5.73 16.11
CA PHE A 183 -7.32 -6.63 16.42
C PHE A 183 -6.80 -7.83 17.21
N GLY A 184 -7.59 -8.25 18.19
CA GLY A 184 -7.27 -9.43 19.00
C GLY A 184 -6.66 -9.06 20.37
N GLY A 185 -6.44 -10.07 21.20
CA GLY A 185 -5.96 -9.89 22.57
C GLY A 185 -4.54 -9.32 22.63
N ASN A 186 -3.92 -9.39 23.78
CA ASN A 186 -2.67 -8.72 24.20
C ASN A 186 -1.41 -8.95 23.32
N THR A 187 -1.54 -9.53 22.12
CA THR A 187 -0.41 -9.91 21.27
C THR A 187 -0.36 -9.21 19.92
N SER A 188 -1.35 -8.37 19.58
CA SER A 188 -1.38 -7.62 18.31
C SER A 188 -1.07 -6.14 18.57
N SER A 189 -0.07 -5.60 17.88
CA SER A 189 0.31 -4.18 17.95
C SER A 189 1.14 -3.75 16.74
N PHE A 190 1.29 -2.45 16.59
CA PHE A 190 2.19 -1.79 15.65
C PHE A 190 3.39 -1.20 16.37
#